data_5857bb5963e7cf8dae0b7149b9359ca2
#
_entry.id   5857bb5963e7cf8dae0b7149b9359ca2
#
_cell.length_a   1.000
_cell.length_b   1.000
_cell.length_c   1.000
_cell.angle_alpha   90.00
_cell.angle_beta   90.00
_cell.angle_gamma   90.00
#
_symmetry.space_group_name_H-M   'P 1'
#
loop_
_entity.id
_entity.type
_entity.pdbx_description
1 polymer ?
#
loop_
_entity_poly.entity_id
_entity_poly.type
_entity_poly.pdbx_seq_one_letter_code
_entity_poly.pdbx_strand_id
1 'polypeptide(L)'
;MEIDVTSMAVDSVMLLICLCGVAGNGAILSVIHRNSITLYIFDLAFADFLFLLLMVPSTLLYLLENMSCSSIMPPTYLRILFLLSLLPYNLGLFLLTAVSIYRCTSILCPLCYHRHRPQHLLEVVNVLLWALCIGFIVTVTSLCLCQEHEHCQGAHISMDTLNLLLFAPAMVISSTVLFIKVKSDPHQQQTKRLDIVILFTVLFFLLFALPLSLCNFLQQLGYTTVSSQVVLLLTCITSSIKPFIYFLVGSWRRDCFMESCRRHFSMQSLRKALHSVFGEPEENTASSNDATMDTAF
;
A
#
# COMPACT_ATOMS: atom_id res chain seq x y z
N MET A 1 -19.96 34.75 -12.06
CA MET A 1 -19.07 33.60 -12.25
C MET A 1 -18.45 33.32 -10.90
N GLU A 2 -19.01 32.34 -10.19
CA GLU A 2 -18.67 32.02 -8.81
C GLU A 2 -17.50 31.03 -8.88
N ILE A 3 -16.35 31.43 -8.34
CA ILE A 3 -15.21 30.51 -8.19
C ILE A 3 -15.64 29.49 -7.15
N ASP A 4 -15.66 28.21 -7.49
CA ASP A 4 -15.97 27.17 -6.54
C ASP A 4 -14.80 26.98 -5.55
N VAL A 5 -14.84 27.78 -4.48
CA VAL A 5 -13.83 27.79 -3.41
C VAL A 5 -13.67 26.41 -2.79
N THR A 6 -14.77 25.62 -2.76
CA THR A 6 -14.75 24.26 -2.19
C THR A 6 -13.91 23.32 -3.06
N SER A 7 -14.09 23.35 -4.38
CA SER A 7 -13.30 22.56 -5.32
C SER A 7 -11.81 22.92 -5.24
N MET A 8 -11.47 24.20 -5.22
CA MET A 8 -10.08 24.66 -5.08
C MET A 8 -9.44 24.20 -3.76
N ALA A 9 -10.19 24.22 -2.66
CA ALA A 9 -9.69 23.74 -1.36
C ALA A 9 -9.41 22.24 -1.41
N VAL A 10 -10.30 21.45 -1.99
CA VAL A 10 -10.12 19.99 -2.16
C VAL A 10 -8.89 19.68 -3.01
N ASP A 11 -8.73 20.36 -4.15
CA ASP A 11 -7.58 20.15 -5.05
C ASP A 11 -6.25 20.56 -4.39
N SER A 12 -6.25 21.64 -3.61
CA SER A 12 -5.07 22.08 -2.85
C SER A 12 -4.66 21.06 -1.79
N VAL A 13 -5.62 20.50 -1.05
CA VAL A 13 -5.40 19.43 -0.06
C VAL A 13 -4.91 18.17 -0.76
N MET A 14 -5.51 17.80 -1.90
CA MET A 14 -5.10 16.65 -2.69
C MET A 14 -3.66 16.79 -3.18
N LEU A 15 -3.25 17.97 -3.64
CA LEU A 15 -1.86 18.25 -4.05
C LEU A 15 -0.87 18.04 -2.89
N LEU A 16 -1.17 18.57 -1.70
CA LEU A 16 -0.34 18.38 -0.51
C LEU A 16 -0.21 16.91 -0.14
N ILE A 17 -1.32 16.17 -0.15
CA ILE A 17 -1.34 14.72 0.12
C ILE A 17 -0.47 13.99 -0.91
N CYS A 18 -0.59 14.30 -2.20
CA CYS A 18 0.20 13.67 -3.25
C CYS A 18 1.71 13.95 -3.08
N LEU A 19 2.10 15.19 -2.80
CA LEU A 19 3.51 15.55 -2.56
C LEU A 19 4.10 14.83 -1.36
N CYS A 20 3.37 14.78 -0.24
CA CYS A 20 3.78 14.02 0.94
C CYS A 20 3.89 12.52 0.64
N GLY A 21 2.95 11.97 -0.12
CA GLY A 21 2.94 10.57 -0.51
C GLY A 21 4.07 10.20 -1.48
N VAL A 22 4.39 11.05 -2.45
CA VAL A 22 5.56 10.88 -3.35
C VAL A 22 6.84 10.86 -2.53
N ALA A 23 7.04 11.84 -1.64
CA ALA A 23 8.22 11.91 -0.79
C ALA A 23 8.34 10.67 0.13
N GLY A 24 7.23 10.26 0.77
CA GLY A 24 7.19 9.11 1.67
C GLY A 24 7.46 7.78 0.96
N ASN A 25 6.75 7.49 -0.13
CA ASN A 25 6.96 6.26 -0.89
C ASN A 25 8.33 6.22 -1.57
N GLY A 26 8.81 7.36 -2.11
CA GLY A 26 10.17 7.48 -2.64
C GLY A 26 11.25 7.19 -1.60
N ALA A 27 11.05 7.66 -0.36
CA ALA A 27 11.95 7.36 0.75
C ALA A 27 11.95 5.85 1.10
N ILE A 28 10.79 5.19 1.08
CA ILE A 28 10.69 3.74 1.27
C ILE A 28 11.48 3.01 0.19
N LEU A 29 11.27 3.34 -1.07
CA LEU A 29 11.96 2.73 -2.21
C LEU A 29 13.49 2.88 -2.14
N SER A 30 13.97 3.99 -1.57
CA SER A 30 15.41 4.27 -1.42
C SER A 30 16.07 3.51 -0.26
N VAL A 31 15.29 3.05 0.72
CA VAL A 31 15.81 2.49 1.98
C VAL A 31 15.59 0.98 2.10
N ILE A 32 14.48 0.47 1.56
CA ILE A 32 14.14 -0.94 1.70
C ILE A 32 15.11 -1.81 0.91
N HIS A 33 15.76 -2.74 1.63
CA HIS A 33 16.52 -3.82 1.01
C HIS A 33 15.57 -4.95 0.59
N ARG A 34 15.81 -5.52 -0.59
CA ARG A 34 14.88 -6.42 -1.27
C ARG A 34 15.02 -7.85 -0.73
N ASN A 35 14.26 -8.18 0.31
CA ASN A 35 14.08 -9.54 0.84
C ASN A 35 12.70 -10.07 0.46
N SER A 36 12.47 -11.36 0.53
CA SER A 36 11.21 -12.00 0.09
C SER A 36 9.93 -11.37 0.65
N ILE A 37 9.93 -10.87 1.89
CA ILE A 37 8.76 -10.22 2.51
C ILE A 37 8.73 -8.72 2.17
N THR A 38 9.88 -8.07 2.18
CA THR A 38 10.01 -6.65 1.87
C THR A 38 9.73 -6.35 0.40
N LEU A 39 9.83 -7.37 -0.48
CA LEU A 39 9.46 -7.29 -1.89
C LEU A 39 8.01 -6.78 -2.06
N TYR A 40 7.06 -7.33 -1.31
CA TYR A 40 5.66 -6.91 -1.40
C TYR A 40 5.46 -5.45 -0.97
N ILE A 41 6.19 -5.01 0.06
CA ILE A 41 6.13 -3.63 0.53
C ILE A 41 6.80 -2.68 -0.47
N PHE A 42 7.90 -3.13 -1.09
CA PHE A 42 8.56 -2.40 -2.15
C PHE A 42 7.63 -2.19 -3.35
N ASP A 43 6.98 -3.26 -3.82
CA ASP A 43 6.08 -3.21 -4.96
C ASP A 43 4.84 -2.36 -4.68
N LEU A 44 4.33 -2.41 -3.45
CA LEU A 44 3.23 -1.57 -3.00
C LEU A 44 3.65 -0.08 -3.01
N ALA A 45 4.82 0.23 -2.45
CA ALA A 45 5.36 1.59 -2.46
C ALA A 45 5.67 2.07 -3.87
N PHE A 46 6.10 1.19 -4.77
CA PHE A 46 6.36 1.51 -6.17
C PHE A 46 5.08 1.88 -6.93
N ALA A 47 4.02 1.08 -6.78
CA ALA A 47 2.73 1.38 -7.39
C ALA A 47 2.13 2.70 -6.88
N ASP A 48 2.17 2.90 -5.55
CA ASP A 48 1.70 4.14 -4.92
C ASP A 48 2.51 5.36 -5.39
N PHE A 49 3.85 5.22 -5.47
CA PHE A 49 4.74 6.27 -5.93
C PHE A 49 4.42 6.70 -7.37
N LEU A 50 4.28 5.74 -8.28
CA LEU A 50 3.96 6.02 -9.68
C LEU A 50 2.60 6.71 -9.83
N PHE A 51 1.59 6.22 -9.13
CA PHE A 51 0.25 6.82 -9.16
C PHE A 51 0.28 8.27 -8.64
N LEU A 52 0.87 8.49 -7.46
CA LEU A 52 0.95 9.82 -6.86
C LEU A 52 1.79 10.80 -7.69
N LEU A 53 2.86 10.30 -8.32
CA LEU A 53 3.69 11.11 -9.23
C LEU A 53 2.89 11.61 -10.45
N LEU A 54 1.97 10.81 -10.96
CA LEU A 54 1.06 11.21 -12.04
C LEU A 54 -0.05 12.14 -11.56
N MET A 55 -0.47 11.98 -10.30
CA MET A 55 -1.50 12.83 -9.70
C MET A 55 -1.02 14.26 -9.43
N VAL A 56 0.26 14.49 -9.15
CA VAL A 56 0.80 15.86 -8.90
C VAL A 56 0.54 16.81 -10.07
N PRO A 57 0.98 16.54 -11.31
CA PRO A 57 0.67 17.42 -12.44
C PRO A 57 -0.83 17.51 -12.73
N SER A 58 -1.57 16.45 -12.48
CA SER A 58 -3.03 16.41 -12.70
C SER A 58 -3.76 17.35 -11.75
N THR A 59 -3.42 17.33 -10.47
CA THR A 59 -4.00 18.25 -9.49
C THR A 59 -3.61 19.71 -9.73
N LEU A 60 -2.39 19.96 -10.22
CA LEU A 60 -1.99 21.31 -10.64
C LEU A 60 -2.83 21.81 -11.82
N LEU A 61 -3.11 20.93 -12.79
CA LEU A 61 -3.97 21.30 -13.93
C LEU A 61 -5.42 21.56 -13.47
N TYR A 62 -5.97 20.78 -12.53
CA TYR A 62 -7.29 21.04 -11.92
C TYR A 62 -7.34 22.42 -11.23
N LEU A 63 -6.30 22.75 -10.46
CA LEU A 63 -6.20 24.05 -9.81
C LEU A 63 -6.16 25.20 -10.84
N LEU A 64 -5.39 25.04 -11.92
CA LEU A 64 -5.31 26.04 -13.00
C LEU A 64 -6.65 26.19 -13.74
N GLU A 65 -7.36 25.08 -13.98
CA GLU A 65 -8.69 25.07 -14.59
C GLU A 65 -9.71 25.83 -13.72
N ASN A 66 -9.73 25.56 -12.42
CA ASN A 66 -10.58 26.26 -11.47
C ASN A 66 -10.25 27.76 -11.37
N MET A 67 -8.98 28.15 -11.48
CA MET A 67 -8.55 29.55 -11.46
C MET A 67 -8.86 30.28 -12.77
N SER A 68 -8.70 29.62 -13.92
CA SER A 68 -8.88 30.24 -15.25
C SER A 68 -10.31 30.18 -15.74
N CYS A 69 -11.20 29.46 -15.06
CA CYS A 69 -12.59 29.19 -15.46
C CYS A 69 -12.71 28.67 -16.91
N SER A 70 -11.70 27.95 -17.38
CA SER A 70 -11.67 27.35 -18.70
C SER A 70 -11.41 25.86 -18.56
N SER A 71 -12.16 25.04 -19.30
CA SER A 71 -11.91 23.59 -19.33
C SER A 71 -10.62 23.33 -20.11
N ILE A 72 -9.55 23.02 -19.40
CA ILE A 72 -8.23 22.73 -19.94
C ILE A 72 -8.08 21.22 -20.14
N MET A 73 -8.69 20.42 -19.26
CA MET A 73 -8.54 18.96 -19.28
C MET A 73 -9.50 18.27 -20.24
N PRO A 74 -9.00 17.47 -21.17
CA PRO A 74 -9.85 16.64 -22.00
C PRO A 74 -10.49 15.52 -21.16
N PRO A 75 -11.77 15.16 -21.40
CA PRO A 75 -12.47 14.10 -20.64
C PRO A 75 -11.79 12.74 -20.76
N THR A 76 -11.09 12.47 -21.86
CA THR A 76 -10.28 11.27 -22.05
C THR A 76 -9.14 11.19 -21.03
N TYR A 77 -8.50 12.31 -20.70
CA TYR A 77 -7.42 12.36 -19.70
C TYR A 77 -7.95 12.00 -18.29
N LEU A 78 -9.11 12.55 -17.90
CA LEU A 78 -9.76 12.21 -16.63
C LEU A 78 -10.10 10.73 -16.54
N ARG A 79 -10.59 10.15 -17.63
CA ARG A 79 -10.88 8.71 -17.71
C ARG A 79 -9.61 7.88 -17.53
N ILE A 80 -8.51 8.26 -18.18
CA ILE A 80 -7.21 7.59 -18.02
C ILE A 80 -6.72 7.69 -16.58
N LEU A 81 -6.79 8.84 -15.93
CA LEU A 81 -6.42 9.00 -14.52
C LEU A 81 -7.25 8.10 -13.60
N PHE A 82 -8.55 8.04 -13.83
CA PHE A 82 -9.42 7.14 -13.08
C PHE A 82 -9.00 5.67 -13.25
N LEU A 83 -8.75 5.23 -14.48
CA LEU A 83 -8.29 3.87 -14.76
C LEU A 83 -6.92 3.59 -14.12
N LEU A 84 -6.01 4.56 -14.13
CA LEU A 84 -4.72 4.43 -13.46
C LEU A 84 -4.85 4.36 -11.93
N SER A 85 -5.88 4.97 -11.32
CA SER A 85 -6.13 4.86 -9.88
C SER A 85 -6.51 3.43 -9.45
N LEU A 86 -6.97 2.59 -10.37
CA LEU A 86 -7.26 1.18 -10.11
C LEU A 86 -6.00 0.37 -9.84
N LEU A 87 -4.82 0.80 -10.32
CA LEU A 87 -3.57 0.07 -10.13
C LEU A 87 -3.17 -0.04 -8.65
N PRO A 88 -2.97 1.07 -7.91
CA PRO A 88 -2.58 0.98 -6.50
C PRO A 88 -3.66 0.33 -5.63
N TYR A 89 -4.94 0.47 -6.00
CA TYR A 89 -6.04 -0.17 -5.31
C TYR A 89 -5.99 -1.70 -5.46
N ASN A 90 -6.02 -2.22 -6.70
CA ASN A 90 -6.03 -3.67 -6.96
C ASN A 90 -4.74 -4.34 -6.50
N LEU A 91 -3.60 -3.74 -6.83
CA LEU A 91 -2.31 -4.26 -6.40
C LEU A 91 -2.19 -4.25 -4.87
N GLY A 92 -2.65 -3.18 -4.22
CA GLY A 92 -2.72 -3.10 -2.76
C GLY A 92 -3.55 -4.22 -2.16
N LEU A 93 -4.74 -4.46 -2.68
CA LEU A 93 -5.62 -5.54 -2.24
C LEU A 93 -4.95 -6.92 -2.40
N PHE A 94 -4.38 -7.20 -3.57
CA PHE A 94 -3.76 -8.49 -3.87
C PHE A 94 -2.51 -8.74 -3.04
N LEU A 95 -1.59 -7.77 -2.98
CA LEU A 95 -0.34 -7.90 -2.23
C LEU A 95 -0.58 -7.97 -0.71
N LEU A 96 -1.46 -7.11 -0.17
CA LEU A 96 -1.77 -7.15 1.27
C LEU A 96 -2.48 -8.44 1.66
N THR A 97 -3.36 -8.97 0.81
CA THR A 97 -3.98 -10.28 1.01
C THR A 97 -2.93 -11.39 1.03
N ALA A 98 -2.04 -11.40 0.04
CA ALA A 98 -0.97 -12.41 -0.04
C ALA A 98 -0.03 -12.39 1.18
N VAL A 99 0.42 -11.20 1.59
CA VAL A 99 1.27 -11.05 2.79
C VAL A 99 0.53 -11.47 4.05
N SER A 100 -0.74 -11.10 4.19
CA SER A 100 -1.55 -11.47 5.35
C SER A 100 -1.75 -12.99 5.44
N ILE A 101 -2.05 -13.65 4.31
CA ILE A 101 -2.17 -15.11 4.23
C ILE A 101 -0.83 -15.77 4.54
N TYR A 102 0.27 -15.28 3.96
CA TYR A 102 1.61 -15.81 4.21
C TYR A 102 1.98 -15.76 5.70
N ARG A 103 1.70 -14.63 6.35
CA ARG A 103 1.91 -14.48 7.79
C ARG A 103 0.99 -15.38 8.60
N CYS A 104 -0.27 -15.46 8.23
CA CYS A 104 -1.24 -16.35 8.87
C CYS A 104 -0.78 -17.83 8.81
N THR A 105 -0.34 -18.29 7.65
CA THR A 105 0.16 -19.67 7.47
C THR A 105 1.43 -19.94 8.26
N SER A 106 2.34 -18.97 8.37
CA SER A 106 3.55 -19.10 9.21
C SER A 106 3.23 -19.25 10.70
N ILE A 107 2.08 -18.73 11.12
CA ILE A 107 1.60 -18.81 12.51
C ILE A 107 0.89 -20.14 12.78
N LEU A 108 -0.01 -20.53 11.88
CA LEU A 108 -0.86 -21.70 12.07
C LEU A 108 -0.12 -23.02 11.83
N CYS A 109 0.84 -23.04 10.91
CA CYS A 109 1.57 -24.23 10.51
C CYS A 109 3.09 -24.02 10.51
N PRO A 110 3.75 -23.77 11.67
CA PRO A 110 5.19 -23.49 11.72
C PRO A 110 6.05 -24.65 11.19
N LEU A 111 5.62 -25.91 11.39
CA LEU A 111 6.32 -27.10 10.88
C LEU A 111 6.27 -27.19 9.35
N CYS A 112 5.11 -26.94 8.75
CA CYS A 112 4.96 -26.91 7.30
C CYS A 112 5.76 -25.75 6.69
N TYR A 113 5.78 -24.61 7.37
CA TYR A 113 6.51 -23.42 6.97
C TYR A 113 8.04 -23.65 6.95
N HIS A 114 8.62 -24.31 7.97
CA HIS A 114 10.05 -24.64 8.01
C HIS A 114 10.46 -25.70 6.98
N ARG A 115 9.58 -26.67 6.70
CA ARG A 115 9.90 -27.78 5.79
C ARG A 115 9.77 -27.39 4.30
N HIS A 116 8.89 -26.44 3.98
CA HIS A 116 8.58 -26.01 2.63
C HIS A 116 8.74 -24.50 2.48
N ARG A 117 9.91 -23.95 2.88
CA ARG A 117 10.24 -22.54 2.63
C ARG A 117 10.81 -22.37 1.21
N PRO A 118 9.98 -22.35 0.17
CA PRO A 118 10.45 -21.96 -1.15
C PRO A 118 10.47 -20.42 -1.17
N GLN A 119 11.65 -19.85 -0.99
CA GLN A 119 11.86 -18.40 -1.22
C GLN A 119 11.31 -18.01 -2.59
N HIS A 120 11.48 -18.88 -3.57
CA HIS A 120 10.94 -18.76 -4.92
C HIS A 120 9.40 -18.73 -4.98
N LEU A 121 8.66 -19.33 -4.05
CA LEU A 121 7.20 -19.31 -4.08
C LEU A 121 6.65 -17.88 -3.91
N LEU A 122 7.22 -17.11 -2.98
CA LEU A 122 6.80 -15.73 -2.75
C LEU A 122 7.07 -14.85 -3.97
N GLU A 123 8.21 -15.04 -4.62
CA GLU A 123 8.57 -14.32 -5.85
C GLU A 123 7.63 -14.68 -7.00
N VAL A 124 7.34 -15.98 -7.17
CA VAL A 124 6.39 -16.46 -8.20
C VAL A 124 4.99 -15.92 -7.93
N VAL A 125 4.50 -15.99 -6.68
CA VAL A 125 3.19 -15.42 -6.31
C VAL A 125 3.15 -13.92 -6.60
N ASN A 126 4.21 -13.20 -6.27
CA ASN A 126 4.30 -11.77 -6.55
C ASN A 126 4.20 -11.45 -8.05
N VAL A 127 4.96 -12.17 -8.89
CA VAL A 127 4.90 -12.00 -10.35
C VAL A 127 3.50 -12.32 -10.90
N LEU A 128 2.87 -13.38 -10.38
CA LEU A 128 1.49 -13.75 -10.78
C LEU A 128 0.47 -12.67 -10.37
N LEU A 129 0.60 -12.06 -9.19
CA LEU A 129 -0.27 -10.99 -8.75
C LEU A 129 -0.11 -9.72 -9.60
N TRP A 130 1.13 -9.38 -9.98
CA TRP A 130 1.38 -8.30 -10.93
C TRP A 130 0.77 -8.59 -12.30
N ALA A 131 0.96 -9.80 -12.83
CA ALA A 131 0.39 -10.19 -14.11
C ALA A 131 -1.15 -10.15 -14.09
N LEU A 132 -1.76 -10.62 -13.01
CA LEU A 132 -3.21 -10.56 -12.79
C LEU A 132 -3.70 -9.10 -12.74
N CYS A 133 -3.03 -8.24 -11.96
CA CYS A 133 -3.39 -6.84 -11.83
C CYS A 133 -3.28 -6.09 -13.17
N ILE A 134 -2.16 -6.24 -13.88
CA ILE A 134 -1.94 -5.62 -15.19
C ILE A 134 -2.96 -6.16 -16.20
N GLY A 135 -3.20 -7.46 -16.22
CA GLY A 135 -4.21 -8.09 -17.09
C GLY A 135 -5.61 -7.50 -16.89
N PHE A 136 -6.03 -7.34 -15.62
CA PHE A 136 -7.31 -6.69 -15.32
C PHE A 136 -7.37 -5.23 -15.78
N ILE A 137 -6.35 -4.45 -15.47
CA ILE A 137 -6.32 -3.03 -15.84
C ILE A 137 -6.32 -2.86 -17.36
N VAL A 138 -5.50 -3.63 -18.07
CA VAL A 138 -5.46 -3.59 -19.55
C VAL A 138 -6.82 -3.97 -20.14
N THR A 139 -7.44 -5.03 -19.61
CA THR A 139 -8.77 -5.48 -20.09
C THR A 139 -9.82 -4.40 -19.86
N VAL A 140 -9.94 -3.89 -18.63
CA VAL A 140 -10.90 -2.82 -18.28
C VAL A 140 -10.62 -1.57 -19.13
N THR A 141 -9.36 -1.15 -19.23
CA THR A 141 -8.97 0.03 -20.01
C THR A 141 -9.32 -0.14 -21.49
N SER A 142 -9.01 -1.29 -22.09
CA SER A 142 -9.33 -1.57 -23.50
C SER A 142 -10.82 -1.54 -23.76
N LEU A 143 -11.62 -2.18 -22.91
CA LEU A 143 -13.08 -2.20 -23.04
C LEU A 143 -13.68 -0.80 -22.83
N CYS A 144 -13.16 -0.02 -21.88
CA CYS A 144 -13.66 1.33 -21.60
C CYS A 144 -13.23 2.37 -22.64
N LEU A 145 -12.12 2.17 -23.35
CA LEU A 145 -11.66 3.07 -24.41
C LEU A 145 -12.23 2.70 -25.80
N CYS A 146 -12.46 1.40 -26.04
CA CYS A 146 -12.83 0.88 -27.38
C CYS A 146 -14.29 0.94 -27.72
N GLN A 147 -15.22 1.48 -26.89
CA GLN A 147 -16.55 1.90 -27.36
C GLN A 147 -17.84 1.41 -26.73
N GLU A 148 -17.91 0.29 -26.04
CA GLU A 148 -19.23 -0.13 -25.57
C GLU A 148 -19.38 0.10 -24.07
N HIS A 149 -20.25 1.02 -23.72
CA HIS A 149 -20.55 1.38 -22.33
C HIS A 149 -20.92 0.14 -21.50
N GLU A 150 -21.68 -0.79 -22.10
CA GLU A 150 -22.11 -2.03 -21.44
C GLU A 150 -20.94 -2.96 -21.11
N HIS A 151 -19.99 -3.14 -22.03
CA HIS A 151 -18.81 -3.99 -21.79
C HIS A 151 -17.85 -3.38 -20.76
N CYS A 152 -17.66 -2.06 -20.78
CA CYS A 152 -16.88 -1.36 -19.77
C CYS A 152 -17.50 -1.54 -18.38
N GLN A 153 -18.80 -1.34 -18.24
CA GLN A 153 -19.52 -1.52 -16.99
C GLN A 153 -19.45 -2.98 -16.51
N GLY A 154 -19.64 -3.96 -17.38
CA GLY A 154 -19.53 -5.38 -17.07
C GLY A 154 -18.13 -5.76 -16.58
N ALA A 155 -17.07 -5.21 -17.18
CA ALA A 155 -15.69 -5.44 -16.76
C ALA A 155 -15.41 -4.87 -15.37
N HIS A 156 -15.88 -3.66 -15.06
CA HIS A 156 -15.78 -3.06 -13.71
C HIS A 156 -16.54 -3.89 -12.68
N ILE A 157 -17.78 -4.26 -12.95
CA ILE A 157 -18.60 -5.09 -12.05
C ILE A 157 -17.91 -6.42 -11.77
N SER A 158 -17.35 -7.07 -12.79
CA SER A 158 -16.65 -8.34 -12.63
C SER A 158 -15.41 -8.21 -11.74
N MET A 159 -14.61 -7.16 -11.94
CA MET A 159 -13.43 -6.87 -11.14
C MET A 159 -13.79 -6.57 -9.68
N ASP A 160 -14.77 -5.71 -9.45
CA ASP A 160 -15.20 -5.33 -8.09
C ASP A 160 -15.85 -6.52 -7.37
N THR A 161 -16.62 -7.36 -8.08
CA THR A 161 -17.18 -8.60 -7.52
C THR A 161 -16.09 -9.55 -7.07
N LEU A 162 -15.04 -9.77 -7.87
CA LEU A 162 -13.90 -10.59 -7.50
C LEU A 162 -13.18 -10.02 -6.27
N ASN A 163 -12.96 -8.72 -6.25
CA ASN A 163 -12.31 -8.03 -5.14
C ASN A 163 -13.10 -8.18 -3.83
N LEU A 164 -14.41 -7.96 -3.87
CA LEU A 164 -15.28 -7.99 -2.71
C LEU A 164 -15.56 -9.41 -2.20
N LEU A 165 -15.68 -10.41 -3.10
CA LEU A 165 -16.05 -11.77 -2.71
C LEU A 165 -14.85 -12.67 -2.40
N LEU A 166 -13.70 -12.43 -2.99
CA LEU A 166 -12.52 -13.28 -2.81
C LEU A 166 -11.43 -12.61 -1.96
N PHE A 167 -10.94 -11.46 -2.37
CA PHE A 167 -9.77 -10.86 -1.73
C PHE A 167 -10.10 -10.18 -0.40
N ALA A 168 -11.19 -9.43 -0.31
CA ALA A 168 -11.54 -8.72 0.92
C ALA A 168 -11.83 -9.67 2.09
N PRO A 169 -12.64 -10.75 1.96
CA PRO A 169 -12.84 -11.71 3.04
C PRO A 169 -11.56 -12.44 3.43
N ALA A 170 -10.74 -12.87 2.46
CA ALA A 170 -9.46 -13.53 2.73
C ALA A 170 -8.52 -12.63 3.54
N MET A 171 -8.47 -11.33 3.20
CA MET A 171 -7.68 -10.34 3.93
C MET A 171 -8.22 -10.11 5.35
N VAL A 172 -9.54 -10.02 5.53
CA VAL A 172 -10.16 -9.85 6.87
C VAL A 172 -9.86 -11.05 7.77
N ILE A 173 -10.05 -12.28 7.25
CA ILE A 173 -9.83 -13.52 8.03
C ILE A 173 -8.34 -13.61 8.44
N SER A 174 -7.42 -13.45 7.49
CA SER A 174 -5.98 -13.56 7.77
C SER A 174 -5.49 -12.46 8.72
N SER A 175 -6.02 -11.24 8.61
CA SER A 175 -5.70 -10.14 9.52
C SER A 175 -6.26 -10.34 10.92
N THR A 176 -7.43 -10.99 11.05
CA THR A 176 -7.98 -11.34 12.36
C THR A 176 -7.09 -12.33 13.08
N VAL A 177 -6.60 -13.38 12.40
CA VAL A 177 -5.64 -14.34 12.96
C VAL A 177 -4.36 -13.64 13.40
N LEU A 178 -3.84 -12.74 12.56
CA LEU A 178 -2.63 -11.96 12.85
C LEU A 178 -2.84 -11.08 14.09
N PHE A 179 -3.98 -10.42 14.21
CA PHE A 179 -4.34 -9.60 15.36
C PHE A 179 -4.38 -10.40 16.66
N ILE A 180 -5.01 -11.59 16.65
CA ILE A 180 -5.07 -12.48 17.82
C ILE A 180 -3.66 -12.85 18.25
N LYS A 181 -2.76 -13.19 17.31
CA LYS A 181 -1.37 -13.55 17.66
C LYS A 181 -0.61 -12.36 18.24
N VAL A 182 -0.67 -11.20 17.62
CA VAL A 182 0.03 -9.99 18.12
C VAL A 182 -0.39 -9.67 19.55
N LYS A 183 -1.67 -9.94 19.91
CA LYS A 183 -2.18 -9.75 21.26
C LYS A 183 -1.71 -10.83 22.24
N SER A 184 -1.60 -12.09 21.80
CA SER A 184 -1.38 -13.24 22.68
C SER A 184 0.09 -13.52 23.05
N ASP A 185 1.06 -13.04 22.25
CA ASP A 185 2.47 -13.38 22.45
C ASP A 185 3.34 -12.16 22.81
N PRO A 186 3.80 -12.01 24.08
CA PRO A 186 4.57 -10.84 24.51
C PRO A 186 6.07 -10.87 24.20
N HIS A 187 6.68 -12.01 23.84
CA HIS A 187 8.13 -12.18 23.89
C HIS A 187 8.93 -11.94 22.60
N GLN A 188 8.37 -12.02 21.39
CA GLN A 188 9.10 -11.85 20.11
C GLN A 188 8.99 -10.43 19.55
N GLN A 189 9.96 -9.55 19.86
CA GLN A 189 9.84 -8.12 19.59
C GLN A 189 9.96 -7.69 18.10
N GLN A 190 10.81 -8.34 17.32
CA GLN A 190 11.11 -7.90 15.94
C GLN A 190 10.08 -8.39 14.93
N THR A 191 9.69 -9.66 15.03
CA THR A 191 8.62 -10.24 14.22
C THR A 191 7.29 -9.50 14.45
N LYS A 192 7.05 -9.04 15.70
CA LYS A 192 5.86 -8.25 16.04
C LYS A 192 5.75 -6.91 15.31
N ARG A 193 6.85 -6.20 15.09
CA ARG A 193 6.79 -4.90 14.42
C ARG A 193 6.29 -5.04 13.00
N LEU A 194 6.81 -6.01 12.27
CA LEU A 194 6.37 -6.30 10.90
C LEU A 194 4.89 -6.71 10.87
N ASP A 195 4.46 -7.58 11.81
CA ASP A 195 3.07 -8.01 11.93
C ASP A 195 2.14 -6.83 12.27
N ILE A 196 2.57 -5.91 13.13
CA ILE A 196 1.85 -4.69 13.47
C ILE A 196 1.76 -3.75 12.26
N VAL A 197 2.84 -3.57 11.49
CA VAL A 197 2.82 -2.76 10.26
C VAL A 197 1.83 -3.33 9.26
N ILE A 198 1.89 -4.63 9.00
CA ILE A 198 0.97 -5.32 8.08
C ILE A 198 -0.47 -5.14 8.57
N LEU A 199 -0.72 -5.37 9.86
CA LEU A 199 -2.04 -5.25 10.46
C LEU A 199 -2.61 -3.82 10.31
N PHE A 200 -1.84 -2.80 10.66
CA PHE A 200 -2.28 -1.40 10.49
C PHE A 200 -2.49 -1.04 9.02
N THR A 201 -1.59 -1.46 8.13
CA THR A 201 -1.73 -1.19 6.70
C THR A 201 -3.00 -1.82 6.14
N VAL A 202 -3.28 -3.07 6.52
CA VAL A 202 -4.52 -3.76 6.13
C VAL A 202 -5.74 -3.09 6.72
N LEU A 203 -5.70 -2.70 8.00
CA LEU A 203 -6.83 -2.05 8.66
C LEU A 203 -7.17 -0.71 7.98
N PHE A 204 -6.16 0.11 7.69
CA PHE A 204 -6.36 1.36 6.95
C PHE A 204 -6.86 1.12 5.53
N PHE A 205 -6.33 0.11 4.87
CA PHE A 205 -6.80 -0.25 3.53
C PHE A 205 -8.28 -0.67 3.56
N LEU A 206 -8.68 -1.52 4.50
CA LEU A 206 -10.07 -1.93 4.66
C LEU A 206 -10.99 -0.76 5.02
N LEU A 207 -10.51 0.17 5.84
CA LEU A 207 -11.31 1.32 6.28
C LEU A 207 -11.59 2.32 5.16
N PHE A 208 -10.63 2.55 4.26
CA PHE A 208 -10.75 3.57 3.21
C PHE A 208 -11.02 2.98 1.83
N ALA A 209 -10.34 1.91 1.46
CA ALA A 209 -10.42 1.36 0.13
C ALA A 209 -11.65 0.45 -0.07
N LEU A 210 -12.05 -0.31 0.96
CA LEU A 210 -13.21 -1.20 0.84
C LEU A 210 -14.54 -0.44 0.68
N PRO A 211 -14.85 0.60 1.49
CA PRO A 211 -16.04 1.42 1.28
C PRO A 211 -16.05 2.09 -0.09
N LEU A 212 -14.89 2.55 -0.56
CA LEU A 212 -14.76 3.15 -1.89
C LEU A 212 -15.08 2.15 -2.99
N SER A 213 -14.56 0.92 -2.91
CA SER A 213 -14.88 -0.16 -3.84
C SER A 213 -16.36 -0.50 -3.84
N LEU A 214 -16.97 -0.56 -2.66
CA LEU A 214 -18.41 -0.81 -2.53
C LEU A 214 -19.24 0.33 -3.17
N CYS A 215 -18.84 1.58 -2.93
CA CYS A 215 -19.49 2.73 -3.56
C CYS A 215 -19.36 2.71 -5.09
N ASN A 216 -18.18 2.39 -5.62
CA ASN A 216 -17.95 2.25 -7.06
C ASN A 216 -18.81 1.12 -7.64
N PHE A 217 -18.86 -0.02 -6.97
CA PHE A 217 -19.71 -1.14 -7.37
C PHE A 217 -21.20 -0.77 -7.42
N LEU A 218 -21.71 -0.10 -6.37
CA LEU A 218 -23.09 0.39 -6.32
C LEU A 218 -23.38 1.46 -7.38
N GLN A 219 -22.39 2.29 -7.71
CA GLN A 219 -22.52 3.26 -8.80
C GLN A 219 -22.66 2.57 -10.16
N GLN A 220 -21.89 1.50 -10.41
CA GLN A 220 -22.02 0.72 -11.64
C GLN A 220 -23.41 0.05 -11.77
N LEU A 221 -24.04 -0.28 -10.64
CA LEU A 221 -25.41 -0.81 -10.60
C LEU A 221 -26.49 0.29 -10.65
N GLY A 222 -26.11 1.57 -10.68
CA GLY A 222 -27.05 2.70 -10.75
C GLY A 222 -27.68 3.11 -9.42
N TYR A 223 -27.20 2.58 -8.27
CA TYR A 223 -27.79 2.91 -6.97
C TYR A 223 -27.23 4.19 -6.33
N THR A 224 -26.04 4.60 -6.71
CA THR A 224 -25.37 5.79 -6.14
C THR A 224 -24.61 6.57 -7.21
N THR A 225 -24.32 7.84 -6.93
CA THR A 225 -23.44 8.67 -7.75
C THR A 225 -22.29 9.15 -6.87
N VAL A 226 -21.05 8.78 -7.20
CA VAL A 226 -19.84 9.22 -6.50
C VAL A 226 -19.04 10.12 -7.42
N SER A 227 -18.62 11.28 -6.93
CA SER A 227 -17.77 12.18 -7.69
C SER A 227 -16.39 11.56 -7.94
N SER A 228 -15.89 11.64 -9.16
CA SER A 228 -14.53 11.18 -9.51
C SER A 228 -13.45 11.84 -8.65
N GLN A 229 -13.65 13.10 -8.23
CA GLN A 229 -12.73 13.80 -7.33
C GLN A 229 -12.64 13.11 -5.95
N VAL A 230 -13.76 12.66 -5.40
CA VAL A 230 -13.78 11.93 -4.11
C VAL A 230 -13.04 10.60 -4.24
N VAL A 231 -13.26 9.88 -5.33
CA VAL A 231 -12.55 8.62 -5.61
C VAL A 231 -11.03 8.85 -5.67
N LEU A 232 -10.58 9.83 -6.43
CA LEU A 232 -9.16 10.17 -6.58
C LEU A 232 -8.56 10.64 -5.25
N LEU A 233 -9.25 11.49 -4.49
CA LEU A 233 -8.80 11.95 -3.18
C LEU A 233 -8.62 10.80 -2.20
N LEU A 234 -9.59 9.91 -2.09
CA LEU A 234 -9.50 8.75 -1.18
C LEU A 234 -8.38 7.78 -1.61
N THR A 235 -8.18 7.60 -2.90
CA THR A 235 -7.05 6.80 -3.43
C THR A 235 -5.72 7.47 -3.08
N CYS A 236 -5.59 8.79 -3.25
CA CYS A 236 -4.38 9.53 -2.85
C CYS A 236 -4.10 9.42 -1.35
N ILE A 237 -5.14 9.53 -0.50
CA ILE A 237 -5.01 9.33 0.96
C ILE A 237 -4.52 7.92 1.27
N THR A 238 -5.14 6.90 0.69
CA THR A 238 -4.79 5.49 0.92
C THR A 238 -3.36 5.18 0.49
N SER A 239 -2.91 5.72 -0.63
CA SER A 239 -1.54 5.55 -1.14
C SER A 239 -0.51 6.34 -0.33
N SER A 240 -0.89 7.50 0.23
CA SER A 240 0.03 8.37 0.96
C SER A 240 0.18 8.00 2.45
N ILE A 241 -0.80 7.33 3.05
CA ILE A 241 -0.79 7.00 4.49
C ILE A 241 0.21 5.90 4.86
N LYS A 242 0.51 4.97 3.93
CA LYS A 242 1.33 3.79 4.18
C LYS A 242 2.74 4.12 4.71
N PRO A 243 3.51 5.04 4.12
CA PRO A 243 4.81 5.47 4.65
C PRO A 243 4.74 5.97 6.09
N PHE A 244 3.66 6.68 6.45
CA PHE A 244 3.46 7.19 7.82
C PHE A 244 3.22 6.04 8.80
N ILE A 245 2.45 5.02 8.42
CA ILE A 245 2.24 3.81 9.24
C ILE A 245 3.58 3.15 9.52
N TYR A 246 4.42 2.96 8.50
CA TYR A 246 5.72 2.32 8.64
C TYR A 246 6.65 3.12 9.56
N PHE A 247 6.65 4.44 9.43
CA PHE A 247 7.40 5.33 10.30
C PHE A 247 6.90 5.29 11.74
N LEU A 248 5.59 5.40 11.96
CA LEU A 248 5.00 5.38 13.30
C LEU A 248 5.31 4.08 14.04
N VAL A 249 5.10 2.94 13.41
CA VAL A 249 5.36 1.64 14.03
C VAL A 249 6.86 1.43 14.28
N GLY A 250 7.72 1.87 13.35
CA GLY A 250 9.17 1.81 13.50
C GLY A 250 9.69 2.69 14.65
N SER A 251 9.02 3.80 14.93
CA SER A 251 9.39 4.76 15.97
C SER A 251 8.79 4.46 17.35
N TRP A 252 7.77 3.62 17.45
CA TRP A 252 6.93 3.41 18.64
C TRP A 252 7.68 3.00 19.91
N ARG A 253 8.89 2.48 19.83
CA ARG A 253 9.63 1.95 20.99
C ARG A 253 10.87 2.75 21.42
N ARG A 254 11.13 3.88 20.79
CA ARG A 254 12.12 4.81 21.32
C ARG A 254 11.39 5.75 22.28
N ASP A 255 11.70 5.63 23.55
CA ASP A 255 11.24 6.53 24.59
C ASP A 255 11.18 7.98 24.07
N CYS A 256 9.99 8.55 23.99
CA CYS A 256 9.64 9.86 23.47
C CYS A 256 9.06 9.93 22.05
N PHE A 257 7.82 9.46 21.92
CA PHE A 257 6.97 9.88 20.78
C PHE A 257 6.91 11.42 20.68
N MET A 258 6.85 12.13 21.80
CA MET A 258 6.82 13.60 21.86
C MET A 258 8.17 14.26 21.51
N GLU A 259 9.29 13.63 21.82
CA GLU A 259 10.63 14.17 21.57
C GLU A 259 11.14 13.86 20.15
N SER A 260 10.68 12.75 19.56
CA SER A 260 11.00 12.39 18.17
C SER A 260 10.23 13.24 17.15
N CYS A 261 9.00 13.62 17.44
CA CYS A 261 8.24 14.58 16.60
C CYS A 261 8.85 15.99 16.67
N ARG A 262 9.52 16.35 17.76
CA ARG A 262 10.16 17.65 17.96
C ARG A 262 11.56 17.75 17.35
N ARG A 263 12.28 16.63 17.22
CA ARG A 263 13.58 16.55 16.54
C ARG A 263 13.38 16.13 15.09
N HIS A 264 13.28 17.09 14.20
CA HIS A 264 13.40 16.99 12.76
C HIS A 264 12.96 15.63 12.17
N PHE A 265 11.91 15.65 11.38
CA PHE A 265 11.57 14.63 10.40
C PHE A 265 12.76 14.53 9.41
N SER A 266 13.80 13.83 9.83
CA SER A 266 15.04 13.65 9.08
C SER A 266 14.97 12.34 8.32
N MET A 267 15.49 12.33 7.10
CA MET A 267 15.70 11.11 6.29
C MET A 267 16.44 10.02 7.08
N GLN A 268 17.34 10.39 8.00
CA GLN A 268 18.03 9.45 8.89
C GLN A 268 17.09 8.81 9.92
N SER A 269 16.12 9.57 10.44
CA SER A 269 15.14 9.04 11.41
C SER A 269 14.19 8.06 10.71
N LEU A 270 13.74 8.37 9.50
CA LEU A 270 12.95 7.48 8.67
C LEU A 270 13.72 6.20 8.32
N ARG A 271 14.97 6.33 7.87
CA ARG A 271 15.85 5.18 7.58
C ARG A 271 16.03 4.26 8.79
N LYS A 272 16.27 4.82 9.97
CA LYS A 272 16.38 4.04 11.22
C LYS A 272 15.07 3.37 11.61
N ALA A 273 13.92 4.04 11.42
CA ALA A 273 12.61 3.47 11.70
C ALA A 273 12.30 2.31 10.74
N LEU A 274 12.55 2.49 9.44
CA LEU A 274 12.37 1.45 8.43
C LEU A 274 13.31 0.25 8.68
N HIS A 275 14.58 0.50 9.02
CA HIS A 275 15.52 -0.56 9.34
C HIS A 275 15.12 -1.34 10.61
N SER A 276 14.46 -0.68 11.58
CA SER A 276 13.95 -1.35 12.78
C SER A 276 12.74 -2.25 12.52
N VAL A 277 12.00 -2.00 11.43
CA VAL A 277 10.82 -2.80 11.02
C VAL A 277 11.23 -3.92 10.06
N PHE A 278 12.10 -3.62 9.10
CA PHE A 278 12.41 -4.46 7.95
C PHE A 278 13.83 -5.03 7.95
N GLY A 279 14.71 -4.58 8.87
CA GLY A 279 16.08 -5.13 9.02
C GLY A 279 16.04 -6.58 9.43
N GLU A 280 16.94 -7.40 8.91
CA GLU A 280 17.18 -8.75 9.41
C GLU A 280 17.71 -8.69 10.83
N PRO A 281 17.38 -9.69 11.71
CA PRO A 281 18.07 -9.85 12.97
C PRO A 281 19.56 -10.05 12.65
N GLU A 282 20.42 -9.23 13.22
CA GLU A 282 21.86 -9.52 13.22
C GLU A 282 22.03 -10.90 13.86
N GLU A 283 22.37 -11.88 13.03
CA GLU A 283 22.84 -13.18 13.48
C GLU A 283 24.13 -12.91 14.23
N ASN A 284 24.07 -12.95 15.56
CA ASN A 284 25.24 -12.88 16.41
C ASN A 284 26.13 -14.07 16.05
N THR A 285 27.01 -13.88 15.09
CA THR A 285 28.19 -14.69 14.90
C THR A 285 29.07 -14.40 16.13
N ALA A 286 28.78 -15.14 17.21
CA ALA A 286 29.69 -15.27 18.31
C ALA A 286 30.98 -15.86 17.72
N SER A 287 31.94 -14.97 17.46
CA SER A 287 33.32 -15.33 17.20
C SER A 287 33.81 -16.12 18.40
N SER A 288 33.80 -17.43 18.34
CA SER A 288 34.60 -18.28 19.24
C SER A 288 36.05 -18.02 18.87
N ASN A 289 36.65 -17.03 19.55
CA ASN A 289 38.08 -16.98 19.66
C ASN A 289 38.49 -18.16 20.54
N ASP A 290 38.81 -19.24 19.85
CA ASP A 290 39.50 -20.38 20.42
C ASP A 290 40.89 -19.92 20.84
N ALA A 291 41.02 -19.75 22.14
CA ALA A 291 42.30 -19.50 22.75
C ALA A 291 43.12 -20.78 22.64
N THR A 292 44.05 -20.82 21.71
CA THR A 292 45.13 -21.78 21.68
C THR A 292 45.97 -21.55 22.96
N MET A 293 45.80 -22.46 23.89
CA MET A 293 46.59 -22.59 25.07
C MET A 293 47.89 -23.35 24.70
N ASP A 294 48.98 -22.62 24.50
CA ASP A 294 50.31 -23.19 24.49
C ASP A 294 50.59 -23.84 25.86
N THR A 295 50.77 -25.13 25.87
CA THR A 295 51.47 -25.85 26.95
C THR A 295 52.74 -26.45 26.39
N ALA A 296 53.84 -25.77 26.68
CA ALA A 296 55.16 -26.39 26.71
C ALA A 296 55.25 -27.31 27.92
N PHE A 297 55.59 -28.58 27.69
CA PHE A 297 56.64 -29.42 28.32
C PHE A 297 56.60 -30.79 27.68
#